data_277e7db95fcdb491cb1b723987414582
#
_entry.id   277e7db95fcdb491cb1b723987414582
#
_cell.length_a   1.000
_cell.length_b   1.000
_cell.length_c   1.000
_cell.angle_alpha   90.00
_cell.angle_beta   90.00
_cell.angle_gamma   90.00
#
_symmetry.space_group_name_H-M   'P 1'
#
loop_
_entity.id
_entity.type
_entity.pdbx_description
1 polymer ?
#
loop_
_entity_poly.entity_id
_entity_poly.type
_entity_poly.pdbx_seq_one_letter_code
_entity_poly.pdbx_strand_id
1 'polypeptide(L)'
;PGVTYQWEKSDNGGANWSTLGGATSASYTTGLTTYADDHDDQYRCVISAVGAASPATTNAVILTVQRTFQITSQPTNANGEEGGTASFTVATSSSSGTVTYQWERSDDGGANYVPVSGATNATYITPTLVFANDNADRYRAVASLVGAAADITSTHGELTVLRVIS
;
A
#
# COMPACT_ATOMS: atom_id res chain seq x y z
N PRO A 1 -46.29 -15.21 -8.95
CA PRO A 1 -45.26 -15.16 -9.98
C PRO A 1 -43.91 -15.07 -9.31
N GLY A 2 -43.06 -16.13 -9.53
CA GLY A 2 -41.75 -16.15 -8.92
C GLY A 2 -40.76 -15.28 -9.70
N VAL A 3 -39.98 -14.50 -8.98
CA VAL A 3 -38.81 -13.77 -9.51
C VAL A 3 -37.60 -14.68 -9.28
N THR A 4 -36.72 -14.76 -10.28
CA THR A 4 -35.45 -15.50 -10.20
C THR A 4 -34.30 -14.53 -10.43
N TYR A 5 -33.16 -14.82 -9.81
CA TYR A 5 -31.93 -14.04 -9.88
C TYR A 5 -30.81 -14.88 -10.45
N GLN A 6 -29.89 -14.26 -11.17
CA GLN A 6 -28.63 -14.86 -11.59
C GLN A 6 -27.57 -13.80 -11.58
N TRP A 7 -26.58 -13.97 -10.72
CA TRP A 7 -25.43 -13.06 -10.66
C TRP A 7 -24.40 -13.41 -11.72
N GLU A 8 -23.79 -12.38 -12.26
CA GLU A 8 -22.74 -12.44 -13.26
C GLU A 8 -21.54 -11.61 -12.81
N LYS A 9 -20.34 -12.08 -13.16
CA LYS A 9 -19.05 -11.41 -12.93
C LYS A 9 -18.40 -11.04 -14.25
N SER A 10 -17.71 -9.90 -14.27
CA SER A 10 -16.81 -9.47 -15.33
C SER A 10 -15.45 -9.14 -14.72
N ASP A 11 -14.38 -9.68 -15.28
CA ASP A 11 -12.97 -9.42 -14.95
C ASP A 11 -12.28 -8.46 -15.95
N ASN A 12 -13.03 -7.88 -16.88
CA ASN A 12 -12.52 -7.07 -17.98
C ASN A 12 -13.31 -5.76 -18.19
N GLY A 13 -13.71 -5.15 -17.09
CA GLY A 13 -14.36 -3.84 -17.11
C GLY A 13 -15.77 -3.84 -17.68
N GLY A 14 -16.47 -4.99 -17.67
CA GLY A 14 -17.83 -5.12 -18.19
C GLY A 14 -17.90 -5.48 -19.68
N ALA A 15 -16.77 -5.77 -20.34
CA ALA A 15 -16.76 -6.16 -21.73
C ALA A 15 -17.39 -7.55 -21.97
N ASN A 16 -17.11 -8.49 -21.05
CA ASN A 16 -17.71 -9.82 -21.06
C ASN A 16 -18.23 -10.17 -19.67
N TRP A 17 -19.30 -10.97 -19.60
CA TRP A 17 -19.95 -11.38 -18.38
C TRP A 17 -20.05 -12.89 -18.32
N SER A 18 -19.69 -13.47 -17.19
CA SER A 18 -19.78 -14.90 -16.89
C SER A 18 -20.77 -15.13 -15.76
N THR A 19 -21.65 -16.10 -15.91
CA THR A 19 -22.61 -16.48 -14.86
C THR A 19 -21.89 -17.11 -13.68
N LEU A 20 -22.23 -16.70 -12.46
CA LEU A 20 -21.76 -17.30 -11.24
C LEU A 20 -22.64 -18.48 -10.87
N GLY A 21 -22.10 -19.71 -10.96
CA GLY A 21 -22.86 -20.94 -10.70
C GLY A 21 -23.43 -20.95 -9.28
N GLY A 22 -24.77 -21.20 -9.17
CA GLY A 22 -25.46 -21.21 -7.89
C GLY A 22 -25.77 -19.87 -7.25
N ALA A 23 -25.34 -18.74 -7.82
CA ALA A 23 -25.61 -17.40 -7.32
C ALA A 23 -27.02 -16.93 -7.78
N THR A 24 -28.06 -17.52 -7.20
CA THR A 24 -29.48 -17.34 -7.60
C THR A 24 -30.32 -16.65 -6.52
N SER A 25 -29.73 -16.09 -5.50
CA SER A 25 -30.41 -15.30 -4.46
C SER A 25 -30.45 -13.82 -4.81
N ALA A 26 -31.34 -13.07 -4.15
CA ALA A 26 -31.43 -11.61 -4.32
C ALA A 26 -30.14 -10.88 -3.89
N SER A 27 -29.30 -11.51 -3.07
CA SER A 27 -27.98 -11.04 -2.68
C SER A 27 -26.90 -12.04 -3.08
N TYR A 28 -25.71 -11.53 -3.38
CA TYR A 28 -24.52 -12.34 -3.63
C TYR A 28 -23.41 -11.88 -2.68
N THR A 29 -22.73 -12.86 -2.08
CA THR A 29 -21.56 -12.62 -1.25
C THR A 29 -20.37 -13.29 -1.92
N THR A 30 -19.30 -12.54 -2.16
CA THR A 30 -18.05 -13.09 -2.69
C THR A 30 -17.45 -14.08 -1.70
N GLY A 31 -16.64 -15.02 -2.19
CA GLY A 31 -15.76 -15.83 -1.36
C GLY A 31 -14.57 -15.00 -0.83
N LEU A 32 -13.50 -15.70 -0.44
CA LEU A 32 -12.24 -15.04 -0.12
C LEU A 32 -11.72 -14.33 -1.38
N THR A 33 -11.36 -13.07 -1.23
CA THR A 33 -10.89 -12.23 -2.33
C THR A 33 -9.41 -11.96 -2.21
N THR A 34 -8.72 -11.86 -3.36
CA THR A 34 -7.34 -11.40 -3.45
C THR A 34 -7.26 -10.12 -4.30
N TYR A 35 -6.27 -9.29 -4.03
CA TYR A 35 -6.09 -8.08 -4.84
C TYR A 35 -5.73 -8.41 -6.31
N ALA A 36 -4.97 -9.48 -6.52
CA ALA A 36 -4.48 -9.84 -7.85
C ALA A 36 -5.58 -10.35 -8.77
N ASP A 37 -6.56 -11.07 -8.19
CA ASP A 37 -7.56 -11.80 -8.98
C ASP A 37 -8.93 -11.12 -9.00
N ASP A 38 -9.23 -10.28 -7.99
CA ASP A 38 -10.60 -9.80 -7.78
C ASP A 38 -10.74 -8.27 -7.73
N HIS A 39 -9.61 -7.53 -7.65
CA HIS A 39 -9.67 -6.06 -7.64
C HIS A 39 -10.16 -5.53 -8.99
N ASP A 40 -11.13 -4.61 -8.96
CA ASP A 40 -11.84 -4.04 -10.11
C ASP A 40 -12.78 -5.01 -10.85
N ASP A 41 -13.00 -6.23 -10.35
CA ASP A 41 -14.07 -7.07 -10.85
C ASP A 41 -15.43 -6.38 -10.72
N GLN A 42 -16.27 -6.61 -11.71
CA GLN A 42 -17.63 -6.07 -11.74
C GLN A 42 -18.66 -7.16 -11.56
N TYR A 43 -19.72 -6.84 -10.84
CA TYR A 43 -20.83 -7.74 -10.57
C TYR A 43 -22.17 -7.10 -10.97
N ARG A 44 -23.06 -7.87 -11.56
CA ARG A 44 -24.43 -7.46 -11.86
C ARG A 44 -25.39 -8.63 -11.67
N CYS A 45 -26.68 -8.36 -11.56
CA CYS A 45 -27.71 -9.37 -11.42
C CYS A 45 -28.69 -9.30 -12.60
N VAL A 46 -28.92 -10.45 -13.22
CA VAL A 46 -30.00 -10.63 -14.20
C VAL A 46 -31.22 -11.15 -13.46
N ILE A 47 -32.35 -10.48 -13.60
CA ILE A 47 -33.59 -10.74 -12.89
C ILE A 47 -34.66 -11.16 -13.91
N SER A 48 -35.28 -12.31 -13.71
CA SER A 48 -36.31 -12.84 -14.58
C SER A 48 -37.61 -13.06 -13.78
N ALA A 49 -38.73 -12.89 -14.41
CA ALA A 49 -40.04 -13.21 -13.85
C ALA A 49 -40.89 -13.96 -14.87
N VAL A 50 -41.70 -14.90 -14.39
CA VAL A 50 -42.65 -15.61 -15.26
C VAL A 50 -43.64 -14.61 -15.84
N GLY A 51 -43.76 -14.60 -17.17
CA GLY A 51 -44.65 -13.72 -17.92
C GLY A 51 -44.03 -12.35 -18.27
N ALA A 52 -42.80 -12.07 -17.87
CA ALA A 52 -42.07 -10.89 -18.35
C ALA A 52 -41.60 -11.08 -19.80
N ALA A 53 -41.64 -10.02 -20.60
CA ALA A 53 -41.22 -10.06 -22.01
C ALA A 53 -39.69 -10.26 -22.15
N SER A 54 -38.88 -9.76 -21.19
CA SER A 54 -37.44 -9.92 -21.15
C SER A 54 -36.93 -9.80 -19.71
N PRO A 55 -35.75 -10.38 -19.40
CA PRO A 55 -35.08 -10.15 -18.12
C PRO A 55 -34.68 -8.68 -17.93
N ALA A 56 -34.63 -8.23 -16.68
CA ALA A 56 -34.03 -6.96 -16.30
C ALA A 56 -32.60 -7.21 -15.77
N THR A 57 -31.67 -6.30 -16.07
CA THR A 57 -30.29 -6.39 -15.56
C THR A 57 -29.99 -5.15 -14.72
N THR A 58 -29.40 -5.35 -13.54
CA THR A 58 -28.99 -4.23 -12.69
C THR A 58 -27.79 -3.50 -13.31
N ASN A 59 -27.53 -2.29 -12.83
CA ASN A 59 -26.23 -1.66 -13.05
C ASN A 59 -25.13 -2.54 -12.47
N ALA A 60 -23.95 -2.50 -13.08
CA ALA A 60 -22.77 -3.14 -12.55
C ALA A 60 -22.22 -2.37 -11.34
N VAL A 61 -21.68 -3.12 -10.38
CA VAL A 61 -20.94 -2.60 -9.23
C VAL A 61 -19.52 -3.14 -9.25
N ILE A 62 -18.56 -2.31 -8.84
CA ILE A 62 -17.13 -2.66 -8.84
C ILE A 62 -16.74 -3.16 -7.45
N LEU A 63 -16.01 -4.25 -7.39
CA LEU A 63 -15.39 -4.77 -6.17
C LEU A 63 -14.02 -4.11 -5.97
N THR A 64 -13.85 -3.39 -4.87
CA THR A 64 -12.55 -2.85 -4.47
C THR A 64 -11.93 -3.75 -3.41
N VAL A 65 -10.83 -4.43 -3.75
CA VAL A 65 -10.02 -5.21 -2.81
C VAL A 65 -8.81 -4.36 -2.42
N GLN A 66 -8.55 -4.20 -1.13
CA GLN A 66 -7.41 -3.43 -0.63
C GLN A 66 -6.33 -4.37 -0.08
N ARG A 67 -5.06 -4.00 -0.30
CA ARG A 67 -3.91 -4.58 0.38
C ARG A 67 -3.69 -3.87 1.71
N THR A 68 -3.19 -4.62 2.68
CA THR A 68 -2.77 -4.07 3.97
C THR A 68 -1.27 -4.27 4.16
N PHE A 69 -0.62 -3.32 4.82
CA PHE A 69 0.77 -3.42 5.23
C PHE A 69 1.00 -2.62 6.50
N GLN A 70 2.11 -2.89 7.17
CA GLN A 70 2.47 -2.19 8.41
C GLN A 70 3.99 -2.12 8.54
N ILE A 71 4.47 -1.13 9.29
CA ILE A 71 5.87 -1.07 9.72
C ILE A 71 6.01 -1.98 10.94
N THR A 72 6.92 -2.96 10.84
CA THR A 72 7.21 -3.94 11.91
C THR A 72 8.44 -3.57 12.74
N SER A 73 9.34 -2.74 12.17
CA SER A 73 10.48 -2.18 12.89
C SER A 73 10.69 -0.73 12.47
N GLN A 74 10.80 0.13 13.46
CA GLN A 74 11.06 1.57 13.27
C GLN A 74 12.57 1.83 13.16
N PRO A 75 12.99 2.89 12.43
CA PRO A 75 14.36 3.37 12.49
C PRO A 75 14.76 3.73 13.92
N THR A 76 15.99 3.44 14.29
CA THR A 76 16.58 3.81 15.57
C THR A 76 17.64 4.89 15.39
N ASN A 77 18.00 5.59 16.46
CA ASN A 77 19.11 6.54 16.44
C ASN A 77 20.41 5.84 16.02
N ALA A 78 21.22 6.52 15.26
CA ALA A 78 22.49 6.02 14.74
C ALA A 78 23.64 6.96 15.08
N ASN A 79 24.81 6.38 15.31
CA ASN A 79 26.06 7.12 15.49
C ASN A 79 26.96 6.86 14.28
N GLY A 80 27.68 7.89 13.84
CA GLY A 80 28.72 7.80 12.81
C GLY A 80 29.88 8.71 13.17
N GLU A 81 31.10 8.34 12.74
CA GLU A 81 32.27 9.21 12.87
C GLU A 81 32.30 10.21 11.71
N GLU A 82 32.81 11.42 11.95
CA GLU A 82 33.07 12.39 10.90
C GLU A 82 34.02 11.79 9.85
N GLY A 83 33.65 11.91 8.58
CA GLY A 83 34.33 11.22 7.46
C GLY A 83 33.84 9.80 7.17
N GLY A 84 33.04 9.19 8.06
CA GLY A 84 32.40 7.88 7.89
C GLY A 84 30.97 7.97 7.34
N THR A 85 30.18 6.92 7.59
CA THR A 85 28.76 6.81 7.23
C THR A 85 27.95 6.29 8.40
N ALA A 86 26.63 6.49 8.35
CA ALA A 86 25.67 5.85 9.25
C ALA A 86 24.58 5.17 8.45
N SER A 87 23.78 4.31 9.09
CA SER A 87 22.66 3.63 8.43
C SER A 87 21.40 3.65 9.27
N PHE A 88 20.26 3.76 8.58
CA PHE A 88 18.93 3.68 9.17
C PHE A 88 18.15 2.59 8.45
N THR A 89 17.43 1.75 9.20
CA THR A 89 16.68 0.63 8.63
C THR A 89 15.24 0.65 9.12
N VAL A 90 14.32 0.38 8.23
CA VAL A 90 12.91 0.13 8.51
C VAL A 90 12.56 -1.28 8.06
N ALA A 91 11.65 -1.96 8.76
CA ALA A 91 11.08 -3.23 8.29
C ALA A 91 9.57 -3.12 8.18
N THR A 92 9.00 -3.81 7.18
CA THR A 92 7.56 -3.84 6.93
C THR A 92 7.09 -5.27 6.70
N SER A 93 5.80 -5.51 6.89
CA SER A 93 5.08 -6.70 6.41
C SER A 93 3.87 -6.27 5.61
N SER A 94 3.47 -7.07 4.61
CA SER A 94 2.31 -6.82 3.77
C SER A 94 1.47 -8.09 3.59
N SER A 95 0.18 -7.94 3.31
CA SER A 95 -0.70 -9.06 2.97
C SER A 95 -0.33 -9.68 1.62
N SER A 96 0.12 -8.86 0.67
CA SER A 96 0.65 -9.26 -0.65
C SER A 96 1.30 -8.06 -1.33
N GLY A 97 2.12 -8.32 -2.37
CA GLY A 97 2.81 -7.28 -3.12
C GLY A 97 4.10 -6.80 -2.44
N THR A 98 4.79 -5.90 -3.12
CA THR A 98 6.09 -5.37 -2.69
C THR A 98 5.91 -3.96 -2.14
N VAL A 99 6.39 -3.72 -0.91
CA VAL A 99 6.46 -2.39 -0.31
C VAL A 99 7.67 -1.66 -0.90
N THR A 100 7.46 -0.40 -1.25
CA THR A 100 8.49 0.54 -1.71
C THR A 100 8.73 1.58 -0.63
N TYR A 101 9.91 2.20 -0.66
CA TYR A 101 10.33 3.16 0.35
C TYR A 101 10.82 4.46 -0.29
N GLN A 102 10.69 5.56 0.46
CA GLN A 102 11.37 6.82 0.23
C GLN A 102 11.85 7.36 1.58
N TRP A 103 13.16 7.49 1.74
CA TRP A 103 13.70 8.14 2.93
C TRP A 103 13.64 9.64 2.81
N GLU A 104 13.38 10.28 3.94
CA GLU A 104 13.32 11.72 4.09
C GLU A 104 14.25 12.16 5.22
N ARG A 105 14.90 13.32 5.03
CA ARG A 105 15.79 13.96 6.00
C ARG A 105 15.17 15.25 6.55
N SER A 106 15.41 15.51 7.81
CA SER A 106 15.16 16.80 8.47
C SER A 106 16.45 17.29 9.12
N ASP A 107 16.81 18.53 8.87
CA ASP A 107 17.94 19.26 9.49
C ASP A 107 17.46 20.36 10.46
N ASP A 108 16.16 20.43 10.72
CA ASP A 108 15.51 21.44 11.56
C ASP A 108 14.80 20.84 12.81
N GLY A 109 15.31 19.70 13.29
CA GLY A 109 14.78 19.04 14.47
C GLY A 109 13.44 18.33 14.24
N GLY A 110 13.10 18.02 12.98
CA GLY A 110 11.88 17.29 12.61
C GLY A 110 10.69 18.20 12.28
N ALA A 111 10.90 19.50 12.12
CA ALA A 111 9.84 20.43 11.72
C ALA A 111 9.47 20.23 10.24
N ASN A 112 10.47 20.05 9.37
CA ASN A 112 10.28 19.77 7.95
C ASN A 112 11.10 18.55 7.54
N TYR A 113 10.55 17.74 6.61
CA TYR A 113 11.22 16.58 6.03
C TYR A 113 11.28 16.72 4.52
N VAL A 114 12.45 16.46 3.93
CA VAL A 114 12.70 16.55 2.49
C VAL A 114 13.14 15.17 1.98
N PRO A 115 12.58 14.69 0.85
CA PRO A 115 12.99 13.42 0.26
C PRO A 115 14.48 13.39 -0.07
N VAL A 116 15.16 12.30 0.34
CA VAL A 116 16.56 12.04 -0.04
C VAL A 116 16.56 11.34 -1.39
N SER A 117 17.14 11.99 -2.40
CA SER A 117 17.14 11.49 -3.77
C SER A 117 17.78 10.08 -3.86
N GLY A 118 17.06 9.13 -4.48
CA GLY A 118 17.51 7.76 -4.69
C GLY A 118 17.52 6.85 -3.44
N ALA A 119 17.11 7.34 -2.28
CA ALA A 119 17.04 6.58 -1.04
C ALA A 119 15.73 5.76 -0.98
N THR A 120 15.65 4.66 -1.73
CA THR A 120 14.45 3.85 -1.93
C THR A 120 14.53 2.41 -1.40
N ASN A 121 15.62 2.05 -0.72
CA ASN A 121 15.77 0.76 -0.08
C ASN A 121 15.25 0.77 1.37
N ALA A 122 14.95 -0.40 1.93
CA ALA A 122 14.57 -0.53 3.35
C ALA A 122 15.66 -0.04 4.31
N THR A 123 16.93 -0.04 3.88
CA THR A 123 18.06 0.56 4.60
C THR A 123 18.59 1.74 3.81
N TYR A 124 18.67 2.90 4.46
CA TYR A 124 19.36 4.07 3.96
C TYR A 124 20.75 4.15 4.58
N ILE A 125 21.76 4.41 3.77
CA ILE A 125 23.13 4.69 4.19
C ILE A 125 23.43 6.14 3.83
N THR A 126 23.89 6.92 4.82
CA THR A 126 24.24 8.32 4.60
C THR A 126 25.45 8.46 3.67
N PRO A 127 25.62 9.57 2.97
CA PRO A 127 26.91 9.99 2.41
C PRO A 127 27.95 10.14 3.51
N THR A 128 29.18 10.50 3.12
CA THR A 128 30.24 10.88 4.05
C THR A 128 29.79 11.97 5.00
N LEU A 129 29.87 11.70 6.30
CA LEU A 129 29.37 12.56 7.36
C LEU A 129 30.28 13.76 7.61
N VAL A 130 29.64 14.93 7.77
CA VAL A 130 30.27 16.17 8.18
C VAL A 130 29.58 16.67 9.44
N PHE A 131 30.29 16.75 10.56
CA PHE A 131 29.69 17.12 11.85
C PHE A 131 28.88 18.42 11.80
N ALA A 132 29.41 19.45 11.12
CA ALA A 132 28.78 20.78 11.06
C ALA A 132 27.43 20.77 10.30
N ASN A 133 27.20 19.77 9.43
CA ASN A 133 26.04 19.71 8.53
C ASN A 133 25.05 18.63 8.89
N ASP A 134 25.52 17.52 9.46
CA ASP A 134 24.72 16.29 9.55
C ASP A 134 24.42 15.89 11.00
N ASN A 135 25.09 16.50 11.99
CA ASN A 135 24.85 16.18 13.39
C ASN A 135 23.45 16.66 13.85
N ALA A 136 22.69 15.78 14.49
CA ALA A 136 21.32 15.94 14.91
C ALA A 136 20.27 15.89 13.76
N ASP A 137 20.68 15.53 12.54
CA ASP A 137 19.73 15.23 11.48
C ASP A 137 18.82 14.06 11.83
N ARG A 138 17.59 14.12 11.34
CA ARG A 138 16.60 13.07 11.53
C ARG A 138 16.20 12.44 10.22
N TYR A 139 16.09 11.13 10.23
CA TYR A 139 15.75 10.34 9.05
C TYR A 139 14.52 9.48 9.33
N ARG A 140 13.55 9.50 8.42
CA ARG A 140 12.36 8.66 8.45
C ARG A 140 12.09 8.06 7.07
N ALA A 141 11.34 6.97 7.02
CA ALA A 141 10.93 6.34 5.77
C ALA A 141 9.42 6.50 5.56
N VAL A 142 9.03 6.88 4.35
CA VAL A 142 7.67 6.73 3.84
C VAL A 142 7.62 5.41 3.10
N ALA A 143 6.75 4.51 3.54
CA ALA A 143 6.52 3.21 2.93
C ALA A 143 5.20 3.22 2.16
N SER A 144 5.20 2.70 0.94
CA SER A 144 4.06 2.68 0.02
C SER A 144 3.82 1.27 -0.51
N LEU A 145 2.56 0.92 -0.69
CA LEU A 145 2.15 -0.35 -1.31
C LEU A 145 1.03 -0.10 -2.30
N VAL A 146 1.23 -0.49 -3.56
CA VAL A 146 0.17 -0.41 -4.58
C VAL A 146 -1.04 -1.24 -4.14
N GLY A 147 -2.21 -0.61 -4.12
CA GLY A 147 -3.46 -1.21 -3.67
C GLY A 147 -3.73 -1.08 -2.16
N ALA A 148 -2.86 -0.44 -1.39
CA ALA A 148 -3.17 -0.03 -0.02
C ALA A 148 -3.97 1.28 0.00
N ALA A 149 -4.67 1.53 1.12
CA ALA A 149 -5.49 2.72 1.27
C ALA A 149 -4.66 4.01 1.39
N ALA A 150 -3.44 3.92 1.96
CA ALA A 150 -2.53 5.06 2.16
C ALA A 150 -1.10 4.58 2.40
N ASP A 151 -0.15 5.50 2.21
CA ASP A 151 1.24 5.33 2.63
C ASP A 151 1.36 5.40 4.15
N ILE A 152 2.40 4.79 4.70
CA ILE A 152 2.70 4.80 6.14
C ILE A 152 4.09 5.42 6.34
N THR A 153 4.16 6.43 7.21
CA THR A 153 5.42 7.05 7.59
C THR A 153 5.93 6.48 8.90
N SER A 154 7.22 6.13 8.94
CA SER A 154 7.89 5.68 10.17
C SER A 154 8.07 6.81 11.18
N THR A 155 8.41 6.46 12.42
CA THR A 155 9.10 7.40 13.31
C THR A 155 10.47 7.76 12.70
N HIS A 156 11.15 8.73 13.27
CA HIS A 156 12.52 9.05 12.83
C HIS A 156 13.57 8.37 13.73
N GLY A 157 14.75 8.13 13.16
CA GLY A 157 16.01 7.96 13.88
C GLY A 157 16.82 9.24 13.80
N GLU A 158 17.50 9.64 14.89
CA GLU A 158 18.38 10.79 14.95
C GLU A 158 19.83 10.36 14.76
N LEU A 159 20.58 11.15 13.98
CA LEU A 159 22.00 10.93 13.70
C LEU A 159 22.87 11.70 14.71
N THR A 160 23.78 11.02 15.37
CA THR A 160 24.87 11.64 16.13
C THR A 160 26.16 11.47 15.36
N VAL A 161 26.80 12.57 14.97
CA VAL A 161 28.12 12.55 14.33
C VAL A 161 29.19 12.79 15.40
N LEU A 162 30.12 11.85 15.51
CA LEU A 162 31.21 11.90 16.47
C LEU A 162 32.46 12.52 15.80
N ARG A 163 33.09 13.49 16.47
CA ARG A 163 34.38 14.03 16.03
C ARG A 163 35.52 13.18 16.53
N VAL A 164 36.43 12.85 15.63
CA VAL A 164 37.72 12.26 16.00
C VAL A 164 38.64 13.35 16.46
N ILE A 165 39.11 13.31 17.71
CA ILE A 165 40.10 14.19 18.25
C ILE A 165 41.46 13.53 17.96
N SER A 166 42.25 14.14 17.07
CA SER A 166 43.64 13.77 16.77
C SER A 166 44.65 14.51 17.65
#